data_b6e82214cade17a1f690f1d2fc6028ac
#
_entry.id   b6e82214cade17a1f690f1d2fc6028ac
#
_cell.length_a   1.000
_cell.length_b   1.000
_cell.length_c   1.000
_cell.angle_alpha   90.00
_cell.angle_beta   90.00
_cell.angle_gamma   90.00
#
_symmetry.space_group_name_H-M   'P 1'
#
loop_
_entity.id
_entity.type
_entity.pdbx_description
1 polymer ?
#
loop_
_entity_poly.entity_id
_entity_poly.type
_entity_poly.pdbx_seq_one_letter_code
_entity_poly.pdbx_strand_id
1 'polypeptide(L)'
;RVRTALENTARQLQLSADGLPIASGEKPINVIVAFSGGLDSSILLYAVSQLKGKSYGEITAVHVHHGLSKHANEWAEFCEERAKKCGVRFVLRKVTVPSGGAGFEAEARQLRYEVLEEEARKSAADAILTAHHLDDQLETFLIQWMRGSGPAGLAAMPPLLRKDGCTIMRPLLGFQRTELERFAEIRGIKWVEDESNEDMKYLRNAIRHNIIPELEKIRPGFKTAAARSIELIAEAAETLRDVAEDDFNQASEND
;
A
#
# COMPACT_ATOMS: atom_id res chain seq x y z
N ARG A 1 10.87 -11.87 8.36
CA ARG A 1 9.52 -11.76 7.75
C ARG A 1 9.47 -10.55 6.81
N VAL A 2 9.65 -9.28 7.27
CA VAL A 2 9.58 -8.07 6.40
C VAL A 2 10.53 -8.19 5.19
N ARG A 3 11.79 -8.57 5.40
CA ARG A 3 12.76 -8.78 4.33
C ARG A 3 12.25 -9.81 3.31
N THR A 4 11.78 -10.96 3.78
CA THR A 4 11.26 -12.04 2.91
C THR A 4 10.05 -11.58 2.11
N ALA A 5 9.14 -10.81 2.72
CA ALA A 5 7.99 -10.25 2.02
C ALA A 5 8.43 -9.32 0.87
N LEU A 6 9.43 -8.47 1.08
CA LEU A 6 9.97 -7.58 0.06
C LEU A 6 10.71 -8.34 -1.07
N GLU A 7 11.48 -9.38 -0.72
CA GLU A 7 12.14 -10.23 -1.72
C GLU A 7 11.10 -10.97 -2.57
N ASN A 8 10.03 -11.48 -1.96
CA ASN A 8 8.91 -12.10 -2.68
C ASN A 8 8.18 -11.09 -3.60
N THR A 9 7.98 -9.85 -3.12
CA THR A 9 7.40 -8.77 -3.92
C THR A 9 8.23 -8.51 -5.18
N ALA A 10 9.55 -8.43 -5.05
CA ALA A 10 10.43 -8.23 -6.19
C ALA A 10 10.33 -9.41 -7.19
N ARG A 11 10.27 -10.65 -6.69
CA ARG A 11 10.10 -11.84 -7.54
C ARG A 11 8.77 -11.84 -8.28
N GLN A 12 7.67 -11.46 -7.64
CA GLN A 12 6.35 -11.38 -8.29
C GLN A 12 6.34 -10.42 -9.48
N LEU A 13 7.13 -9.34 -9.43
CA LEU A 13 7.26 -8.40 -10.54
C LEU A 13 8.10 -8.95 -11.71
N GLN A 14 8.96 -9.91 -11.43
CA GLN A 14 9.82 -10.57 -12.43
C GLN A 14 9.11 -11.74 -13.14
N LEU A 15 7.89 -12.08 -12.74
CA LEU A 15 7.06 -13.08 -13.41
C LEU A 15 6.12 -12.40 -14.41
N SER A 16 5.94 -13.03 -15.58
CA SER A 16 4.91 -12.65 -16.55
C SER A 16 3.51 -12.87 -15.98
N ALA A 17 2.48 -12.40 -16.70
CA ALA A 17 1.09 -12.67 -16.35
C ALA A 17 0.79 -14.18 -16.21
N ASP A 18 1.53 -15.02 -16.97
CA ASP A 18 1.41 -16.47 -16.96
C ASP A 18 2.30 -17.15 -15.91
N GLY A 19 2.89 -16.38 -14.97
CA GLY A 19 3.77 -16.91 -13.94
C GLY A 19 5.14 -17.38 -14.42
N LEU A 20 5.49 -17.14 -15.68
CA LEU A 20 6.80 -17.49 -16.26
C LEU A 20 7.83 -16.40 -15.99
N PRO A 21 9.13 -16.71 -15.77
CA PRO A 21 10.17 -15.71 -15.64
C PRO A 21 10.23 -14.81 -16.88
N ILE A 22 10.11 -13.50 -16.68
CA ILE A 22 10.35 -12.53 -17.76
C ILE A 22 11.84 -12.59 -18.08
N ALA A 23 12.14 -13.16 -19.23
CA ALA A 23 13.44 -13.48 -19.81
C ALA A 23 14.70 -12.94 -19.10
N SER A 24 15.55 -13.88 -18.71
CA SER A 24 16.99 -13.76 -18.44
C SER A 24 17.48 -12.77 -17.40
N GLY A 25 17.69 -13.28 -16.20
CA GLY A 25 18.56 -12.67 -15.19
C GLY A 25 17.81 -11.77 -14.21
N GLU A 26 18.01 -12.04 -12.94
CA GLU A 26 17.52 -11.25 -11.80
C GLU A 26 18.04 -9.80 -11.84
N LYS A 27 17.49 -8.98 -12.76
CA LYS A 27 17.76 -7.54 -12.71
C LYS A 27 17.05 -6.96 -11.53
N PRO A 28 17.74 -6.18 -10.68
CA PRO A 28 17.09 -5.43 -9.62
C PRO A 28 15.98 -4.53 -10.20
N ILE A 29 14.80 -4.52 -9.57
CA ILE A 29 13.66 -3.71 -10.02
C ILE A 29 13.75 -2.29 -9.48
N ASN A 30 13.37 -1.31 -10.30
CA ASN A 30 13.29 0.09 -9.93
C ASN A 30 11.94 0.39 -9.30
N VAL A 31 11.92 1.09 -8.17
CA VAL A 31 10.67 1.30 -7.45
C VAL A 31 10.48 2.73 -6.95
N ILE A 32 9.23 3.15 -6.93
CA ILE A 32 8.75 4.28 -6.16
C ILE A 32 8.30 3.77 -4.79
N VAL A 33 8.70 4.43 -3.72
CA VAL A 33 8.14 4.23 -2.39
C VAL A 33 7.26 5.43 -2.05
N ALA A 34 5.96 5.20 -1.86
CA ALA A 34 5.05 6.22 -1.37
C ALA A 34 5.40 6.54 0.09
N PHE A 35 6.03 7.68 0.32
CA PHE A 35 6.66 8.03 1.59
C PHE A 35 5.98 9.21 2.27
N SER A 36 5.14 8.95 3.26
CA SER A 36 4.46 9.98 4.05
C SER A 36 5.29 10.51 5.22
N GLY A 37 6.32 9.77 5.65
CA GLY A 37 7.07 10.05 6.88
C GLY A 37 6.50 9.38 8.13
N GLY A 38 5.28 8.85 8.07
CA GLY A 38 4.68 8.06 9.17
C GLY A 38 5.37 6.70 9.36
N LEU A 39 5.01 6.01 10.45
CA LEU A 39 5.62 4.75 10.88
C LEU A 39 5.76 3.75 9.74
N ASP A 40 4.64 3.36 9.11
CA ASP A 40 4.60 2.25 8.17
C ASP A 40 5.41 2.55 6.91
N SER A 41 5.30 3.77 6.38
CA SER A 41 6.08 4.21 5.22
C SER A 41 7.58 4.35 5.52
N SER A 42 7.95 4.71 6.76
CA SER A 42 9.34 4.77 7.19
C SER A 42 9.96 3.39 7.32
N ILE A 43 9.18 2.41 7.79
CA ILE A 43 9.59 0.99 7.83
C ILE A 43 9.78 0.46 6.42
N LEU A 44 8.82 0.72 5.52
CA LEU A 44 8.90 0.26 4.13
C LEU A 44 10.14 0.82 3.45
N LEU A 45 10.38 2.14 3.55
CA LEU A 45 11.54 2.80 2.96
C LEU A 45 12.85 2.21 3.49
N TYR A 46 12.97 2.07 4.81
CA TYR A 46 14.14 1.45 5.44
C TYR A 46 14.36 0.03 4.93
N ALA A 47 13.34 -0.80 4.95
CA ALA A 47 13.47 -2.21 4.60
C ALA A 47 13.81 -2.42 3.11
N VAL A 48 13.21 -1.62 2.20
CA VAL A 48 13.53 -1.63 0.77
C VAL A 48 14.98 -1.15 0.54
N SER A 49 15.42 -0.10 1.22
CA SER A 49 16.79 0.41 1.09
C SER A 49 17.87 -0.60 1.46
N GLN A 50 17.59 -1.52 2.42
CA GLN A 50 18.52 -2.61 2.80
C GLN A 50 18.67 -3.67 1.70
N LEU A 51 17.82 -3.66 0.68
CA LEU A 51 17.84 -4.59 -0.44
C LEU A 51 18.29 -3.90 -1.75
N LYS A 52 18.71 -2.63 -1.68
CA LYS A 52 19.27 -1.89 -2.83
C LYS A 52 20.50 -2.60 -3.38
N GLY A 53 20.59 -2.70 -4.70
CA GLY A 53 21.66 -3.43 -5.38
C GLY A 53 21.53 -4.97 -5.33
N LYS A 54 20.44 -5.47 -4.73
CA LYS A 54 20.09 -6.91 -4.71
C LYS A 54 18.77 -7.13 -5.45
N SER A 55 17.67 -7.09 -4.72
CA SER A 55 16.32 -7.22 -5.27
C SER A 55 15.81 -5.91 -5.87
N TYR A 56 16.28 -4.76 -5.39
CA TYR A 56 15.89 -3.43 -5.84
C TYR A 56 17.07 -2.66 -6.41
N GLY A 57 16.87 -2.03 -7.58
CA GLY A 57 17.82 -1.15 -8.25
C GLY A 57 17.69 0.27 -7.75
N GLU A 58 17.19 1.17 -8.60
CA GLU A 58 16.89 2.54 -8.19
C GLU A 58 15.64 2.60 -7.31
N ILE A 59 15.77 3.29 -6.19
CA ILE A 59 14.70 3.50 -5.22
C ILE A 59 14.46 5.00 -5.11
N THR A 60 13.23 5.43 -5.39
CA THR A 60 12.83 6.82 -5.24
C THR A 60 11.73 6.94 -4.18
N ALA A 61 12.01 7.64 -3.09
CA ALA A 61 11.01 8.00 -2.08
C ALA A 61 10.24 9.24 -2.57
N VAL A 62 8.94 9.12 -2.76
CA VAL A 62 8.07 10.22 -3.19
C VAL A 62 7.18 10.66 -2.03
N HIS A 63 7.37 11.90 -1.58
CA HIS A 63 6.53 12.54 -0.58
C HIS A 63 5.55 13.51 -1.25
N VAL A 64 4.25 13.27 -1.04
CA VAL A 64 3.19 14.13 -1.54
C VAL A 64 2.72 15.06 -0.43
N HIS A 65 3.01 16.34 -0.58
CA HIS A 65 2.69 17.39 0.37
C HIS A 65 1.36 18.05 -0.01
N HIS A 66 0.32 17.80 0.79
CA HIS A 66 -1.04 18.30 0.52
C HIS A 66 -1.31 19.72 1.02
N GLY A 67 -0.40 20.33 1.76
CA GLY A 67 -0.56 21.69 2.31
C GLY A 67 -1.57 21.82 3.44
N LEU A 68 -2.07 20.73 4.01
CA LEU A 68 -3.19 20.72 4.95
C LEU A 68 -2.77 20.91 6.41
N SER A 69 -1.61 20.38 6.77
CA SER A 69 -1.08 20.51 8.13
C SER A 69 -0.16 21.72 8.23
N LYS A 70 -0.20 22.41 9.37
CA LYS A 70 0.77 23.45 9.74
C LYS A 70 2.21 22.93 9.79
N HIS A 71 2.38 21.61 10.02
CA HIS A 71 3.67 20.93 10.10
C HIS A 71 4.12 20.29 8.78
N ALA A 72 3.37 20.47 7.70
CA ALA A 72 3.63 19.79 6.43
C ALA A 72 5.04 20.07 5.84
N ASN A 73 5.60 21.27 6.07
CA ASN A 73 6.97 21.59 5.64
C ASN A 73 8.02 20.88 6.51
N GLU A 74 7.82 20.83 7.83
CA GLU A 74 8.69 20.10 8.77
C GLU A 74 8.71 18.60 8.44
N TRP A 75 7.57 18.05 8.08
CA TRP A 75 7.46 16.65 7.65
C TRP A 75 8.17 16.40 6.32
N ALA A 76 8.12 17.33 5.39
CA ALA A 76 8.84 17.23 4.12
C ALA A 76 10.37 17.23 4.36
N GLU A 77 10.87 18.11 5.23
CA GLU A 77 12.29 18.14 5.62
C GLU A 77 12.72 16.84 6.32
N PHE A 78 11.90 16.33 7.25
CA PHE A 78 12.11 15.04 7.88
C PHE A 78 12.19 13.91 6.85
N CYS A 79 11.27 13.88 5.89
CA CYS A 79 11.25 12.88 4.83
C CYS A 79 12.52 12.92 3.97
N GLU A 80 12.96 14.12 3.59
CA GLU A 80 14.20 14.31 2.83
C GLU A 80 15.42 13.80 3.60
N GLU A 81 15.53 14.17 4.87
CA GLU A 81 16.62 13.70 5.72
C GLU A 81 16.64 12.16 5.86
N ARG A 82 15.45 11.55 6.03
CA ARG A 82 15.31 10.09 6.14
C ARG A 82 15.69 9.39 4.84
N ALA A 83 15.21 9.89 3.69
CA ALA A 83 15.57 9.33 2.39
C ALA A 83 17.08 9.41 2.14
N LYS A 84 17.71 10.54 2.48
CA LYS A 84 19.17 10.71 2.42
C LYS A 84 19.90 9.70 3.30
N LYS A 85 19.45 9.47 4.55
CA LYS A 85 20.04 8.46 5.46
C LYS A 85 19.89 7.03 4.92
N CYS A 86 18.83 6.76 4.17
CA CYS A 86 18.62 5.47 3.50
C CYS A 86 19.40 5.33 2.18
N GLY A 87 20.07 6.38 1.71
CA GLY A 87 20.81 6.37 0.44
C GLY A 87 19.91 6.22 -0.79
N VAL A 88 18.69 6.77 -0.74
CA VAL A 88 17.71 6.74 -1.82
C VAL A 88 17.40 8.13 -2.34
N ARG A 89 16.95 8.21 -3.60
CA ARG A 89 16.50 9.46 -4.20
C ARG A 89 15.23 9.95 -3.51
N PHE A 90 15.12 11.25 -3.26
CA PHE A 90 13.93 11.88 -2.70
C PHE A 90 13.27 12.81 -3.73
N VAL A 91 11.94 12.77 -3.79
CA VAL A 91 11.12 13.66 -4.60
C VAL A 91 9.99 14.21 -3.74
N LEU A 92 9.94 15.54 -3.62
CA LEU A 92 8.85 16.25 -2.99
C LEU A 92 7.88 16.77 -4.08
N ARG A 93 6.60 16.42 -3.96
CA ARG A 93 5.53 16.91 -4.83
C ARG A 93 4.49 17.66 -4.01
N LYS A 94 4.29 18.92 -4.31
CA LYS A 94 3.23 19.73 -3.69
C LYS A 94 1.99 19.64 -4.54
N VAL A 95 0.86 19.30 -3.89
CA VAL A 95 -0.46 19.27 -4.52
C VAL A 95 -1.40 20.17 -3.75
N THR A 96 -2.32 20.80 -4.46
CA THR A 96 -3.41 21.56 -3.85
C THR A 96 -4.67 20.73 -3.94
N VAL A 97 -5.21 20.33 -2.78
CA VAL A 97 -6.50 19.66 -2.73
C VAL A 97 -7.57 20.76 -2.74
N PRO A 98 -8.53 20.74 -3.68
CA PRO A 98 -9.62 21.72 -3.66
C PRO A 98 -10.35 21.68 -2.33
N SER A 99 -10.62 22.84 -1.76
CA SER A 99 -11.08 22.98 -0.37
C SER A 99 -12.49 22.45 -0.16
N GLY A 100 -12.64 21.49 0.77
CA GLY A 100 -13.78 21.31 1.64
C GLY A 100 -15.07 20.79 1.02
N GLY A 101 -15.27 19.46 1.05
CA GLY A 101 -16.57 18.83 0.79
C GLY A 101 -16.60 17.37 1.25
N ALA A 102 -17.78 16.77 1.22
CA ALA A 102 -17.92 15.34 1.38
C ALA A 102 -17.18 14.65 0.23
N GLY A 103 -16.01 14.04 0.51
CA GLY A 103 -15.14 13.44 -0.51
C GLY A 103 -13.70 13.91 -0.48
N PHE A 104 -13.36 14.89 0.34
CA PHE A 104 -12.02 15.46 0.46
C PHE A 104 -10.90 14.41 0.65
N GLU A 105 -11.13 13.40 1.50
CA GLU A 105 -10.17 12.30 1.71
C GLU A 105 -9.98 11.46 0.43
N ALA A 106 -11.07 11.19 -0.28
CA ALA A 106 -11.02 10.43 -1.53
C ALA A 106 -10.27 11.21 -2.62
N GLU A 107 -10.50 12.52 -2.72
CA GLU A 107 -9.83 13.41 -3.67
C GLU A 107 -8.33 13.55 -3.35
N ALA A 108 -7.97 13.77 -2.09
CA ALA A 108 -6.58 13.80 -1.64
C ALA A 108 -5.87 12.46 -1.92
N ARG A 109 -6.57 11.34 -1.74
CA ARG A 109 -6.07 10.01 -2.08
C ARG A 109 -5.87 9.85 -3.59
N GLN A 110 -6.83 10.27 -4.39
CA GLN A 110 -6.73 10.21 -5.85
C GLN A 110 -5.53 11.02 -6.36
N LEU A 111 -5.42 12.28 -5.97
CA LEU A 111 -4.28 13.14 -6.33
C LEU A 111 -2.93 12.54 -5.92
N ARG A 112 -2.88 11.90 -4.76
CA ARG A 112 -1.67 11.19 -4.32
C ARG A 112 -1.27 10.08 -5.30
N TYR A 113 -2.23 9.25 -5.73
CA TYR A 113 -1.93 8.18 -6.68
C TYR A 113 -1.54 8.71 -8.06
N GLU A 114 -2.21 9.76 -8.56
CA GLU A 114 -1.85 10.41 -9.82
C GLU A 114 -0.40 10.90 -9.82
N VAL A 115 0.03 11.53 -8.73
CA VAL A 115 1.42 11.98 -8.55
C VAL A 115 2.40 10.81 -8.52
N LEU A 116 2.08 9.74 -7.78
CA LEU A 116 2.93 8.57 -7.69
C LEU A 116 3.08 7.87 -9.05
N GLU A 117 2.00 7.74 -9.80
CA GLU A 117 1.97 7.18 -11.16
C GLU A 117 2.75 8.05 -12.15
N GLU A 118 2.63 9.38 -12.06
CA GLU A 118 3.42 10.31 -12.85
C GLU A 118 4.93 10.14 -12.60
N GLU A 119 5.33 10.07 -11.32
CA GLU A 119 6.73 9.87 -10.96
C GLU A 119 7.24 8.47 -11.34
N ALA A 120 6.40 7.45 -11.28
CA ALA A 120 6.74 6.10 -11.73
C ALA A 120 7.04 6.09 -13.24
N ARG A 121 6.19 6.72 -14.04
CA ARG A 121 6.43 6.87 -15.49
C ARG A 121 7.70 7.66 -15.80
N LYS A 122 7.95 8.78 -15.09
CA LYS A 122 9.15 9.63 -15.30
C LYS A 122 10.45 8.91 -14.96
N SER A 123 10.44 8.07 -13.94
CA SER A 123 11.62 7.33 -13.49
C SER A 123 11.73 5.94 -14.09
N ALA A 124 10.83 5.57 -15.00
CA ALA A 124 10.73 4.21 -15.54
C ALA A 124 10.74 3.15 -14.41
N ALA A 125 9.98 3.40 -13.34
CA ALA A 125 9.90 2.48 -12.22
C ALA A 125 8.97 1.31 -12.56
N ASP A 126 9.38 0.10 -12.18
CA ASP A 126 8.64 -1.13 -12.41
C ASP A 126 7.40 -1.23 -11.49
N ALA A 127 7.47 -0.60 -10.31
CA ALA A 127 6.34 -0.58 -9.38
C ALA A 127 6.35 0.59 -8.39
N ILE A 128 5.17 0.87 -7.85
CA ILE A 128 4.91 1.75 -6.71
C ILE A 128 4.68 0.89 -5.48
N LEU A 129 5.49 1.05 -4.45
CA LEU A 129 5.34 0.36 -3.18
C LEU A 129 4.59 1.25 -2.19
N THR A 130 3.54 0.72 -1.58
CA THR A 130 2.77 1.38 -0.53
C THR A 130 2.80 0.59 0.76
N ALA A 131 2.79 1.29 1.89
CA ALA A 131 2.99 0.71 3.21
C ALA A 131 1.68 0.28 3.91
N HIS A 132 0.65 -0.09 3.14
CA HIS A 132 -0.57 -0.64 3.71
C HIS A 132 -0.27 -1.96 4.44
N HIS A 133 -0.90 -2.13 5.59
CA HIS A 133 -0.69 -3.28 6.47
C HIS A 133 -2.03 -3.98 6.81
N LEU A 134 -2.00 -5.01 7.65
CA LEU A 134 -3.16 -5.83 7.95
C LEU A 134 -4.32 -5.02 8.56
N ASP A 135 -4.04 -4.08 9.45
CA ASP A 135 -5.09 -3.27 10.05
C ASP A 135 -5.80 -2.41 8.99
N ASP A 136 -5.10 -1.90 7.96
CA ASP A 136 -5.71 -1.22 6.81
C ASP A 136 -6.61 -2.14 5.97
N GLN A 137 -6.23 -3.43 5.86
CA GLN A 137 -7.07 -4.44 5.21
C GLN A 137 -8.39 -4.62 5.96
N LEU A 138 -8.32 -4.75 7.29
CA LEU A 138 -9.51 -4.91 8.13
C LEU A 138 -10.43 -3.68 8.06
N GLU A 139 -9.84 -2.48 8.10
CA GLU A 139 -10.60 -1.23 7.94
C GLU A 139 -11.30 -1.21 6.58
N THR A 140 -10.59 -1.54 5.51
CA THR A 140 -11.15 -1.57 4.16
C THR A 140 -12.25 -2.62 4.03
N PHE A 141 -12.03 -3.83 4.56
CA PHE A 141 -13.03 -4.89 4.60
C PHE A 141 -14.31 -4.44 5.31
N LEU A 142 -14.19 -3.88 6.53
CA LEU A 142 -15.33 -3.43 7.31
C LEU A 142 -16.10 -2.29 6.60
N ILE A 143 -15.40 -1.34 5.97
CA ILE A 143 -16.02 -0.28 5.17
C ILE A 143 -16.82 -0.88 4.01
N GLN A 144 -16.24 -1.83 3.27
CA GLN A 144 -16.91 -2.47 2.14
C GLN A 144 -18.09 -3.33 2.59
N TRP A 145 -17.93 -4.04 3.70
CA TRP A 145 -19.01 -4.83 4.28
C TRP A 145 -20.21 -3.98 4.68
N MET A 146 -19.97 -2.85 5.37
CA MET A 146 -21.03 -1.89 5.72
C MET A 146 -21.73 -1.26 4.51
N ARG A 147 -21.06 -1.22 3.37
CA ARG A 147 -21.63 -0.74 2.10
C ARG A 147 -22.41 -1.81 1.33
N GLY A 148 -22.46 -3.04 1.82
CA GLY A 148 -23.09 -4.16 1.14
C GLY A 148 -22.35 -4.65 -0.10
N SER A 149 -21.03 -4.53 -0.12
CA SER A 149 -20.21 -4.95 -1.27
C SER A 149 -20.26 -6.46 -1.47
N GLY A 150 -20.21 -6.90 -2.73
CA GLY A 150 -20.02 -8.31 -3.10
C GLY A 150 -18.58 -8.80 -2.91
N PRO A 151 -18.26 -10.04 -3.34
CA PRO A 151 -16.96 -10.67 -3.11
C PRO A 151 -15.76 -9.82 -3.53
N ALA A 152 -15.82 -9.17 -4.70
CA ALA A 152 -14.74 -8.32 -5.21
C ALA A 152 -14.42 -7.13 -4.28
N GLY A 153 -15.45 -6.52 -3.67
CA GLY A 153 -15.25 -5.44 -2.70
C GLY A 153 -14.78 -5.95 -1.34
N LEU A 154 -15.31 -7.09 -0.88
CA LEU A 154 -14.94 -7.73 0.38
C LEU A 154 -13.52 -8.33 0.35
N ALA A 155 -12.94 -8.57 -0.82
CA ALA A 155 -11.52 -8.92 -0.99
C ALA A 155 -10.57 -7.80 -0.54
N ALA A 156 -11.08 -6.61 -0.24
CA ALA A 156 -10.35 -5.43 0.22
C ALA A 156 -9.21 -5.01 -0.73
N MET A 157 -7.96 -4.91 -0.27
CA MET A 157 -6.85 -4.48 -1.11
C MET A 157 -6.03 -5.68 -1.59
N PRO A 158 -5.83 -5.86 -2.91
CA PRO A 158 -4.92 -6.91 -3.39
C PRO A 158 -3.46 -6.57 -3.05
N PRO A 159 -2.61 -7.58 -2.81
CA PRO A 159 -1.17 -7.36 -2.56
C PRO A 159 -0.47 -6.76 -3.78
N LEU A 160 -0.95 -7.08 -4.98
CA LEU A 160 -0.51 -6.54 -6.26
C LEU A 160 -1.72 -6.05 -7.05
N LEU A 161 -1.64 -4.82 -7.57
CA LEU A 161 -2.65 -4.23 -8.44
C LEU A 161 -1.98 -3.68 -9.69
N ARG A 162 -2.39 -4.17 -10.87
CA ARG A 162 -1.99 -3.61 -12.16
C ARG A 162 -3.12 -2.73 -12.69
N LYS A 163 -2.82 -1.49 -12.95
CA LYS A 163 -3.79 -0.50 -13.43
C LYS A 163 -3.10 0.56 -14.30
N ASP A 164 -3.65 0.83 -15.46
CA ASP A 164 -3.25 1.93 -16.35
C ASP A 164 -1.72 2.00 -16.63
N GLY A 165 -1.09 0.83 -16.81
CA GLY A 165 0.36 0.72 -17.05
C GLY A 165 1.24 0.88 -15.81
N CYS A 166 0.65 1.03 -14.62
CA CYS A 166 1.34 1.07 -13.35
C CYS A 166 1.07 -0.19 -12.52
N THR A 167 2.09 -0.65 -11.81
CA THR A 167 1.97 -1.74 -10.83
C THR A 167 2.09 -1.17 -9.42
N ILE A 168 1.08 -1.40 -8.58
CA ILE A 168 1.09 -1.02 -7.17
C ILE A 168 1.23 -2.28 -6.33
N MET A 169 2.16 -2.29 -5.40
CA MET A 169 2.39 -3.43 -4.50
C MET A 169 2.34 -3.01 -3.04
N ARG A 170 1.89 -3.93 -2.20
CA ARG A 170 1.68 -3.75 -0.77
C ARG A 170 2.42 -4.81 0.06
N PRO A 171 3.76 -4.69 0.19
CA PRO A 171 4.58 -5.74 0.80
C PRO A 171 4.30 -5.98 2.28
N LEU A 172 3.69 -5.00 2.95
CA LEU A 172 3.41 -5.06 4.40
C LEU A 172 2.00 -5.55 4.73
N LEU A 173 1.18 -5.91 3.72
CA LEU A 173 -0.24 -6.20 3.89
C LEU A 173 -0.54 -7.34 4.88
N GLY A 174 0.36 -8.30 5.03
CA GLY A 174 0.22 -9.42 5.97
C GLY A 174 0.81 -9.16 7.37
N PHE A 175 1.22 -7.90 7.70
CA PHE A 175 1.79 -7.55 9.00
C PHE A 175 0.80 -6.75 9.84
N GLN A 176 0.70 -7.09 11.12
CA GLN A 176 -0.04 -6.27 12.08
C GLN A 176 0.76 -5.00 12.41
N ARG A 177 0.07 -3.91 12.71
CA ARG A 177 0.71 -2.65 13.10
C ARG A 177 1.65 -2.83 14.30
N THR A 178 1.27 -3.62 15.29
CA THR A 178 2.11 -3.92 16.46
C THR A 178 3.42 -4.64 16.12
N GLU A 179 3.43 -5.48 15.08
CA GLU A 179 4.68 -6.11 14.58
C GLU A 179 5.59 -5.06 13.93
N LEU A 180 4.99 -4.11 13.21
CA LEU A 180 5.72 -3.01 12.56
C LEU A 180 6.29 -2.04 13.59
N GLU A 181 5.53 -1.66 14.61
CA GLU A 181 5.99 -0.82 15.73
C GLU A 181 7.21 -1.45 16.41
N ARG A 182 7.11 -2.73 16.78
CA ARG A 182 8.23 -3.45 17.37
C ARG A 182 9.46 -3.51 16.45
N PHE A 183 9.24 -3.67 15.14
CA PHE A 183 10.34 -3.65 14.18
C PHE A 183 11.02 -2.28 14.13
N ALA A 184 10.26 -1.19 14.13
CA ALA A 184 10.76 0.17 14.12
C ALA A 184 11.59 0.46 15.38
N GLU A 185 11.11 0.07 16.56
CA GLU A 185 11.83 0.22 17.82
C GLU A 185 13.19 -0.51 17.80
N ILE A 186 13.18 -1.81 17.42
CA ILE A 186 14.41 -2.62 17.36
C ILE A 186 15.43 -2.03 16.38
N ARG A 187 14.98 -1.39 15.30
CA ARG A 187 15.84 -0.81 14.26
C ARG A 187 16.16 0.67 14.47
N GLY A 188 15.60 1.30 15.49
CA GLY A 188 15.75 2.73 15.75
C GLY A 188 15.23 3.61 14.60
N ILE A 189 14.17 3.14 13.93
CA ILE A 189 13.53 3.89 12.86
C ILE A 189 12.72 5.03 13.47
N LYS A 190 12.96 6.26 13.02
CA LYS A 190 12.20 7.43 13.45
C LYS A 190 11.10 7.73 12.43
N TRP A 191 9.98 8.24 12.90
CA TRP A 191 8.82 8.66 12.09
C TRP A 191 8.18 9.91 12.66
N VAL A 192 7.29 10.52 11.90
CA VAL A 192 6.42 11.61 12.34
C VAL A 192 5.00 11.08 12.59
N GLU A 193 4.32 11.66 13.57
CA GLU A 193 2.92 11.36 13.86
C GLU A 193 2.05 12.47 13.29
N ASP A 194 1.03 12.08 12.51
CA ASP A 194 0.05 13.00 11.94
C ASP A 194 -1.16 13.08 12.88
N GLU A 195 -1.41 14.26 13.42
CA GLU A 195 -2.54 14.53 14.32
C GLU A 195 -3.90 14.16 13.70
N SER A 196 -4.00 14.18 12.36
CA SER A 196 -5.24 13.82 11.66
C SER A 196 -5.62 12.34 11.79
N ASN A 197 -4.69 11.47 12.19
CA ASN A 197 -4.96 10.04 12.42
C ASN A 197 -5.89 9.80 13.63
N GLU A 198 -6.07 10.78 14.50
CA GLU A 198 -6.95 10.70 15.67
C GLU A 198 -8.33 11.34 15.41
N ASP A 199 -8.55 12.01 14.28
CA ASP A 199 -9.83 12.68 14.00
C ASP A 199 -10.94 11.67 13.69
N MET A 200 -11.83 11.47 14.64
CA MET A 200 -12.95 10.52 14.58
C MET A 200 -14.05 10.88 13.56
N LYS A 201 -13.98 12.05 12.91
CA LYS A 201 -14.87 12.39 11.79
C LYS A 201 -14.66 11.47 10.60
N TYR A 202 -13.46 10.89 10.47
CA TYR A 202 -13.17 9.94 9.42
C TYR A 202 -13.62 8.54 9.81
N LEU A 203 -14.47 7.93 8.98
CA LEU A 203 -15.01 6.58 9.21
C LEU A 203 -13.91 5.54 9.49
N ARG A 204 -12.78 5.66 8.79
CA ARG A 204 -11.63 4.77 8.96
C ARG A 204 -11.04 4.86 10.37
N ASN A 205 -10.88 6.07 10.91
CA ASN A 205 -10.40 6.27 12.27
C ASN A 205 -11.40 5.74 13.31
N ALA A 206 -12.71 5.96 13.10
CA ALA A 206 -13.74 5.41 13.98
C ALA A 206 -13.70 3.87 14.02
N ILE A 207 -13.48 3.21 12.88
CA ILE A 207 -13.33 1.76 12.82
C ILE A 207 -12.07 1.31 13.56
N ARG A 208 -10.95 1.98 13.31
CA ARG A 208 -9.63 1.68 13.90
C ARG A 208 -9.66 1.77 15.43
N HIS A 209 -10.25 2.83 15.96
CA HIS A 209 -10.16 3.14 17.39
C HIS A 209 -11.33 2.55 18.20
N ASN A 210 -12.51 2.38 17.59
CA ASN A 210 -13.70 1.93 18.32
C ASN A 210 -14.13 0.51 17.98
N ILE A 211 -14.11 0.11 16.68
CA ILE A 211 -14.72 -1.16 16.26
C ILE A 211 -13.73 -2.32 16.35
N ILE A 212 -12.56 -2.18 15.73
CA ILE A 212 -11.56 -3.27 15.72
C ILE A 212 -11.13 -3.66 17.13
N PRO A 213 -10.85 -2.74 18.07
CA PRO A 213 -10.51 -3.11 19.44
C PRO A 213 -11.63 -3.86 20.18
N GLU A 214 -12.90 -3.49 19.96
CA GLU A 214 -14.02 -4.18 20.59
C GLU A 214 -14.19 -5.59 20.02
N LEU A 215 -14.04 -5.77 18.71
CA LEU A 215 -14.07 -7.10 18.08
C LEU A 215 -12.94 -8.00 18.60
N GLU A 216 -11.75 -7.44 18.81
CA GLU A 216 -10.61 -8.18 19.37
C GLU A 216 -10.83 -8.57 20.84
N LYS A 217 -11.51 -7.72 21.63
CA LYS A 217 -11.91 -8.06 23.02
C LYS A 217 -12.95 -9.17 23.07
N ILE A 218 -13.97 -9.12 22.21
CA ILE A 218 -15.02 -10.13 22.11
C ILE A 218 -14.44 -11.48 21.66
N ARG A 219 -13.53 -11.43 20.69
CA ARG A 219 -12.86 -12.61 20.15
C ARG A 219 -11.37 -12.37 19.99
N PRO A 220 -10.54 -12.73 20.96
CA PRO A 220 -9.08 -12.68 20.82
C PRO A 220 -8.61 -13.43 19.57
N GLY A 221 -7.75 -12.80 18.76
CA GLY A 221 -7.31 -13.31 17.46
C GLY A 221 -8.27 -13.00 16.30
N PHE A 222 -9.23 -12.08 16.51
CA PHE A 222 -10.14 -11.62 15.46
C PHE A 222 -9.38 -11.14 14.22
N LYS A 223 -8.35 -10.32 14.40
CA LYS A 223 -7.55 -9.78 13.28
C LYS A 223 -7.00 -10.87 12.37
N THR A 224 -6.44 -11.91 12.95
CA THR A 224 -5.87 -13.05 12.19
C THR A 224 -6.97 -13.86 11.49
N ALA A 225 -8.10 -14.09 12.15
CA ALA A 225 -9.22 -14.81 11.56
C ALA A 225 -9.86 -14.03 10.40
N ALA A 226 -10.05 -12.71 10.56
CA ALA A 226 -10.59 -11.84 9.54
C ALA A 226 -9.64 -11.71 8.33
N ALA A 227 -8.32 -11.63 8.55
CA ALA A 227 -7.32 -11.66 7.49
C ALA A 227 -7.47 -12.92 6.62
N ARG A 228 -7.58 -14.10 7.25
CA ARG A 228 -7.80 -15.37 6.54
C ARG A 228 -9.11 -15.35 5.74
N SER A 229 -10.18 -14.79 6.30
CA SER A 229 -11.46 -14.68 5.58
C SER A 229 -11.33 -13.77 4.35
N ILE A 230 -10.61 -12.66 4.46
CA ILE A 230 -10.35 -11.74 3.34
C ILE A 230 -9.56 -12.46 2.23
N GLU A 231 -8.53 -13.23 2.58
CA GLU A 231 -7.76 -14.03 1.62
C GLU A 231 -8.65 -15.03 0.87
N LEU A 232 -9.47 -15.80 1.58
CA LEU A 232 -10.38 -16.77 0.97
C LEU A 232 -11.44 -16.09 0.08
N ILE A 233 -11.94 -14.92 0.48
CA ILE A 233 -12.88 -14.13 -0.35
C ILE A 233 -12.16 -13.62 -1.61
N ALA A 234 -10.90 -13.20 -1.51
CA ALA A 234 -10.12 -12.75 -2.65
C ALA A 234 -9.90 -13.89 -3.66
N GLU A 235 -9.52 -15.09 -3.19
CA GLU A 235 -9.40 -16.29 -4.03
C GLU A 235 -10.70 -16.65 -4.75
N ALA A 236 -11.82 -16.62 -4.01
CA ALA A 236 -13.14 -16.88 -4.58
C ALA A 236 -13.54 -15.81 -5.62
N ALA A 237 -13.27 -14.52 -5.34
CA ALA A 237 -13.56 -13.43 -6.26
C ALA A 237 -12.71 -13.51 -7.54
N GLU A 238 -11.46 -13.95 -7.45
CA GLU A 238 -10.59 -14.19 -8.60
C GLU A 238 -11.13 -15.35 -9.46
N THR A 239 -11.45 -16.48 -8.85
CA THR A 239 -12.04 -17.63 -9.54
C THR A 239 -13.33 -17.26 -10.28
N LEU A 240 -14.21 -16.50 -9.62
CA LEU A 240 -15.46 -16.05 -10.24
C LEU A 240 -15.20 -15.12 -11.44
N ARG A 241 -14.20 -14.27 -11.37
CA ARG A 241 -13.82 -13.39 -12.48
C ARG A 241 -13.27 -14.19 -13.65
N ASP A 242 -12.36 -15.14 -13.39
CA ASP A 242 -11.76 -15.97 -14.44
C ASP A 242 -12.82 -16.79 -15.19
N VAL A 243 -13.78 -17.40 -14.45
CA VAL A 243 -14.91 -18.10 -15.07
C VAL A 243 -15.76 -17.17 -15.91
N ALA A 244 -16.06 -15.96 -15.42
CA ALA A 244 -16.86 -14.98 -16.17
C ALA A 244 -16.14 -14.49 -17.43
N GLU A 245 -14.80 -14.31 -17.39
CA GLU A 245 -13.98 -13.96 -18.56
C GLU A 245 -13.97 -15.10 -19.60
N ASP A 246 -13.82 -16.35 -19.15
CA ASP A 246 -13.89 -17.51 -20.04
C ASP A 246 -15.26 -17.66 -20.72
N ASP A 247 -16.35 -17.53 -19.96
CA ASP A 247 -17.73 -17.58 -20.50
C ASP A 247 -17.96 -16.45 -21.52
N PHE A 248 -17.47 -15.23 -21.22
CA PHE A 248 -17.60 -14.09 -22.12
C PHE A 248 -16.82 -14.32 -23.43
N ASN A 249 -15.60 -14.81 -23.35
CA ASN A 249 -14.78 -15.09 -24.52
C ASN A 249 -15.42 -16.16 -25.41
N GLN A 250 -15.94 -17.26 -24.82
CA GLN A 250 -16.63 -18.32 -25.55
C GLN A 250 -17.92 -17.82 -26.22
N ALA A 251 -18.64 -16.93 -25.56
CA ALA A 251 -19.86 -16.32 -26.15
C ALA A 251 -19.50 -15.39 -27.32
N SER A 252 -18.39 -14.64 -27.22
CA SER A 252 -17.94 -13.68 -28.24
C SER A 252 -17.33 -14.36 -29.50
N GLU A 253 -16.83 -15.60 -29.39
CA GLU A 253 -16.29 -16.36 -30.52
C GLU A 253 -17.40 -17.03 -31.37
N ASN A 254 -18.62 -17.07 -30.85
CA ASN A 254 -19.77 -17.71 -31.52
C ASN A 254 -20.68 -16.70 -32.24
N ASP A 255 -20.40 -15.39 -32.16
CA ASP A 255 -21.09 -14.31 -32.90
C ASP A 255 -20.20 -13.85 -34.08
#